data_1e40130cfcdcd295ff7a2b3307446ecd
#
_entry.id   1e40130cfcdcd295ff7a2b3307446ecd
#
_cell.length_a   1.000
_cell.length_b   1.000
_cell.length_c   1.000
_cell.angle_alpha   90.00
_cell.angle_beta   90.00
_cell.angle_gamma   90.00
#
_symmetry.space_group_name_H-M   'P 1'
#
loop_
_entity.id
_entity.type
_entity.pdbx_description
1 polymer ?
#
loop_
_entity_poly.entity_id
_entity_poly.type
_entity_poly.pdbx_seq_one_letter_code
_entity_poly.pdbx_strand_id
1 'polypeptide(L)'
;MLQLTSTIKEDATLEIGLRDIEIPKPGADDVLIEVKASPINPSDLGTLVGAGDLSSIRVEGDGTNSKVIMDIPKSVMWAMKPRIGKPLPVGNEGSGVVTDAGENAKHLIGKVVSGVGGGMYAQYRVLPAMACIEMADGIDPKECASSFVNPLTALGMVETTLPIR
;
A
#
# COMPACT_ATOMS: atom_id res chain seq x y z
N MET A 1 5.71 -6.56 -12.92
CA MET A 1 4.51 -6.56 -12.08
C MET A 1 3.85 -5.19 -12.06
N LEU A 2 2.53 -5.15 -11.92
CA LEU A 2 1.82 -3.89 -11.81
C LEU A 2 1.79 -3.39 -10.36
N GLN A 3 2.00 -2.08 -10.18
CA GLN A 3 1.94 -1.39 -8.91
C GLN A 3 1.24 -0.04 -9.10
N LEU A 4 0.26 0.27 -8.24
CA LEU A 4 -0.39 1.57 -8.23
C LEU A 4 0.50 2.60 -7.54
N THR A 5 0.68 3.76 -8.18
CA THR A 5 1.48 4.87 -7.65
C THR A 5 0.75 6.20 -7.74
N SER A 6 1.06 7.08 -6.82
CA SER A 6 0.66 8.48 -6.80
C SER A 6 1.89 9.34 -7.08
N THR A 7 1.87 10.16 -8.13
CA THR A 7 3.01 10.97 -8.58
C THR A 7 2.62 12.42 -8.73
N ILE A 8 3.34 13.31 -8.08
CA ILE A 8 3.19 14.77 -8.26
C ILE A 8 4.11 15.21 -9.38
N LYS A 9 3.56 15.94 -10.34
CA LYS A 9 4.29 16.46 -11.51
C LYS A 9 4.71 17.91 -11.30
N GLU A 10 5.68 18.37 -12.10
CA GLU A 10 6.17 19.75 -12.07
C GLU A 10 5.10 20.77 -12.51
N ASP A 11 4.16 20.35 -13.34
CA ASP A 11 3.05 21.16 -13.84
C ASP A 11 1.91 21.34 -12.84
N ALA A 12 2.13 20.97 -11.56
CA ALA A 12 1.16 21.01 -10.49
C ALA A 12 -0.03 20.06 -10.71
N THR A 13 0.20 18.89 -11.27
CA THR A 13 -0.79 17.82 -11.34
C THR A 13 -0.40 16.65 -10.45
N LEU A 14 -1.41 15.93 -9.96
CA LEU A 14 -1.30 14.63 -9.29
C LEU A 14 -1.76 13.56 -10.26
N GLU A 15 -0.89 12.62 -10.57
CA GLU A 15 -1.18 11.47 -11.43
C GLU A 15 -1.24 10.21 -10.58
N ILE A 16 -2.34 9.47 -10.67
CA ILE A 16 -2.49 8.12 -10.11
C ILE A 16 -2.56 7.14 -11.27
N GLY A 17 -1.70 6.15 -11.28
CA GLY A 17 -1.66 5.19 -12.37
C GLY A 17 -0.87 3.94 -12.02
N LEU A 18 -1.05 2.90 -12.83
CA LEU A 18 -0.29 1.68 -12.74
C LEU A 18 1.09 1.86 -13.38
N ARG A 19 2.09 1.29 -12.74
CA ARG A 19 3.45 1.18 -13.28
C ARG A 19 3.82 -0.29 -13.40
N ASP A 20 4.44 -0.64 -14.50
CA ASP A 20 5.08 -1.95 -14.64
C ASP A 20 6.51 -1.85 -14.13
N ILE A 21 6.84 -2.66 -13.13
CA ILE A 21 8.15 -2.71 -12.49
C ILE A 21 8.61 -4.17 -12.35
N GLU A 22 9.89 -4.38 -12.17
CA GLU A 22 10.42 -5.71 -11.87
C GLU A 22 9.88 -6.24 -10.53
N ILE A 23 9.68 -7.55 -10.43
CA ILE A 23 9.34 -8.19 -9.16
C ILE A 23 10.55 -8.10 -8.24
N PRO A 24 10.45 -7.46 -7.06
CA PRO A 24 11.58 -7.32 -6.17
C PRO A 24 11.97 -8.68 -5.55
N LYS A 25 13.24 -8.83 -5.20
CA LYS A 25 13.73 -10.02 -4.50
C LYS A 25 13.77 -9.78 -2.99
N PRO A 26 13.33 -10.76 -2.17
CA PRO A 26 13.42 -10.64 -0.72
C PRO A 26 14.89 -10.68 -0.23
N GLY A 27 15.21 -9.85 0.76
CA GLY A 27 16.44 -9.97 1.54
C GLY A 27 16.37 -11.13 2.55
N ALA A 28 17.42 -11.32 3.36
CA ALA A 28 17.53 -12.49 4.25
C ALA A 28 16.37 -12.65 5.24
N ASP A 29 15.80 -11.54 5.72
CA ASP A 29 14.73 -11.52 6.72
C ASP A 29 13.36 -11.14 6.12
N ASP A 30 13.26 -11.08 4.77
CA ASP A 30 12.07 -10.61 4.08
C ASP A 30 11.28 -11.75 3.46
N VAL A 31 10.02 -11.49 3.17
CA VAL A 31 9.13 -12.34 2.38
C VAL A 31 8.67 -11.61 1.12
N LEU A 32 8.50 -12.33 0.03
CA LEU A 32 7.80 -11.87 -1.17
C LEU A 32 6.36 -12.38 -1.12
N ILE A 33 5.42 -11.47 -1.06
CA ILE A 33 3.99 -11.76 -0.98
C ILE A 33 3.37 -11.54 -2.36
N GLU A 34 2.69 -12.53 -2.91
CA GLU A 34 1.73 -12.36 -3.99
C GLU A 34 0.45 -11.80 -3.37
N VAL A 35 0.23 -10.49 -3.51
CA VAL A 35 -0.89 -9.79 -2.87
C VAL A 35 -2.21 -10.23 -3.51
N LYS A 36 -3.15 -10.66 -2.68
CA LYS A 36 -4.48 -11.12 -3.10
C LYS A 36 -5.57 -10.12 -2.74
N ALA A 37 -5.37 -9.37 -1.66
CA ALA A 37 -6.31 -8.35 -1.22
C ALA A 37 -5.61 -7.23 -0.43
N SER A 38 -6.11 -6.01 -0.58
CA SER A 38 -5.72 -4.84 0.22
C SER A 38 -6.96 -4.00 0.48
N PRO A 39 -7.20 -3.55 1.72
CA PRO A 39 -8.32 -2.66 2.02
C PRO A 39 -8.01 -1.23 1.54
N ILE A 40 -9.03 -0.42 1.44
CA ILE A 40 -8.89 1.03 1.24
C ILE A 40 -9.18 1.70 2.59
N ASN A 41 -8.12 2.14 3.25
CA ASN A 41 -8.22 2.87 4.51
C ASN A 41 -8.32 4.39 4.26
N PRO A 42 -8.92 5.18 5.15
CA PRO A 42 -8.92 6.63 5.05
C PRO A 42 -7.51 7.24 4.89
N SER A 43 -6.51 6.64 5.54
CA SER A 43 -5.11 7.05 5.42
C SER A 43 -4.52 6.81 4.02
N ASP A 44 -5.01 5.82 3.27
CA ASP A 44 -4.61 5.59 1.88
C ASP A 44 -5.10 6.72 0.97
N LEU A 45 -6.30 7.25 1.23
CA LEU A 45 -6.86 8.37 0.47
C LEU A 45 -6.01 9.63 0.61
N GLY A 46 -5.41 9.86 1.79
CA GLY A 46 -4.46 10.96 2.00
C GLY A 46 -3.26 10.88 1.06
N THR A 47 -2.73 9.70 0.84
CA THR A 47 -1.60 9.44 -0.06
C THR A 47 -2.01 9.48 -1.54
N LEU A 48 -3.18 8.92 -1.85
CA LEU A 48 -3.70 8.84 -3.22
C LEU A 48 -4.11 10.21 -3.75
N VAL A 49 -4.99 10.91 -3.03
CA VAL A 49 -5.70 12.09 -3.56
C VAL A 49 -5.53 13.35 -2.70
N GLY A 50 -4.93 13.24 -1.51
CA GLY A 50 -4.94 14.31 -0.51
C GLY A 50 -4.30 15.64 -0.92
N ALA A 51 -3.50 15.66 -1.98
CA ALA A 51 -2.93 16.90 -2.52
C ALA A 51 -3.75 17.46 -3.70
N GLY A 52 -4.67 16.69 -4.28
CA GLY A 52 -5.41 17.04 -5.50
C GLY A 52 -6.73 17.74 -5.22
N ASP A 53 -7.15 18.57 -6.16
CA ASP A 53 -8.51 19.09 -6.21
C ASP A 53 -9.42 18.04 -6.86
N LEU A 54 -10.29 17.43 -6.07
CA LEU A 54 -11.22 16.40 -6.54
C LEU A 54 -12.20 16.90 -7.60
N SER A 55 -12.47 18.20 -7.67
CA SER A 55 -13.34 18.78 -8.70
C SER A 55 -12.69 18.81 -10.09
N SER A 56 -11.37 18.67 -10.15
CA SER A 56 -10.58 18.68 -11.39
C SER A 56 -10.27 17.29 -11.94
N ILE A 57 -10.86 16.22 -11.35
CA ILE A 57 -10.59 14.83 -11.76
C ILE A 57 -10.86 14.64 -13.24
N ARG A 58 -9.86 14.08 -13.93
CA ARG A 58 -9.96 13.60 -15.30
C ARG A 58 -9.29 12.24 -15.44
N VAL A 59 -9.77 11.45 -16.37
CA VAL A 59 -9.20 10.12 -16.68
C VAL A 59 -8.62 10.18 -18.09
N GLU A 60 -7.40 9.69 -18.23
CA GLU A 60 -6.70 9.57 -19.50
C GLU A 60 -6.23 8.13 -19.72
N GLY A 61 -6.15 7.70 -21.00
CA GLY A 61 -5.76 6.35 -21.35
C GLY A 61 -6.88 5.32 -21.18
N ASP A 62 -6.52 4.05 -21.36
CA ASP A 62 -7.43 2.90 -21.28
C ASP A 62 -6.75 1.68 -20.67
N GLY A 63 -7.54 0.76 -20.13
CA GLY A 63 -7.05 -0.47 -19.52
C GLY A 63 -5.97 -0.22 -18.45
N THR A 64 -4.85 -0.93 -18.54
CA THR A 64 -3.73 -0.77 -17.60
C THR A 64 -2.94 0.51 -17.77
N ASN A 65 -3.16 1.26 -18.88
CA ASN A 65 -2.57 2.57 -19.11
C ASN A 65 -3.46 3.72 -18.62
N SER A 66 -4.62 3.42 -18.05
CA SER A 66 -5.49 4.44 -17.47
C SER A 66 -4.80 5.18 -16.33
N LYS A 67 -4.97 6.50 -16.33
CA LYS A 67 -4.47 7.41 -15.31
C LYS A 67 -5.58 8.31 -14.83
N VAL A 68 -5.63 8.51 -13.52
CA VAL A 68 -6.45 9.55 -12.90
C VAL A 68 -5.56 10.74 -12.64
N ILE A 69 -5.95 11.90 -13.14
CA ILE A 69 -5.20 13.14 -13.02
C ILE A 69 -6.06 14.17 -12.31
N MET A 70 -5.44 14.91 -11.39
CA MET A 70 -6.06 16.02 -10.66
C MET A 70 -5.11 17.20 -10.63
N ASP A 71 -5.65 18.42 -10.60
CA ASP A 71 -4.85 19.62 -10.40
C ASP A 71 -4.50 19.76 -8.90
N ILE A 72 -3.31 20.28 -8.61
CA ILE A 72 -2.90 20.57 -7.23
C ILE A 72 -3.00 22.08 -7.03
N PRO A 73 -3.75 22.56 -6.01
CA PRO A 73 -3.81 24.00 -5.72
C PRO A 73 -2.43 24.59 -5.45
N LYS A 74 -2.14 25.75 -6.03
CA LYS A 74 -0.83 26.42 -5.90
C LYS A 74 -0.43 26.64 -4.44
N SER A 75 -1.40 26.83 -3.57
CA SER A 75 -1.20 27.05 -2.13
C SER A 75 -0.57 25.86 -1.41
N VAL A 76 -0.71 24.63 -1.92
CA VAL A 76 -0.14 23.41 -1.32
C VAL A 76 1.10 22.89 -2.03
N MET A 77 1.40 23.37 -3.24
CA MET A 77 2.55 22.90 -4.04
C MET A 77 3.90 23.05 -3.32
N TRP A 78 4.07 24.09 -2.50
CA TRP A 78 5.31 24.28 -1.75
C TRP A 78 5.60 23.11 -0.78
N ALA A 79 4.56 22.54 -0.16
CA ALA A 79 4.68 21.38 0.73
C ALA A 79 4.93 20.08 -0.05
N MET A 80 4.58 20.05 -1.33
CA MET A 80 4.71 18.87 -2.18
C MET A 80 6.07 18.74 -2.87
N LYS A 81 6.95 19.77 -2.78
CA LYS A 81 8.27 19.78 -3.43
C LYS A 81 9.08 18.48 -3.24
N PRO A 82 9.15 17.86 -2.05
CA PRO A 82 9.93 16.63 -1.86
C PRO A 82 9.40 15.41 -2.64
N ARG A 83 8.14 15.47 -3.09
CA ARG A 83 7.45 14.39 -3.81
C ARG A 83 7.44 14.57 -5.32
N ILE A 84 7.80 15.77 -5.83
CA ILE A 84 7.76 16.05 -7.27
C ILE A 84 8.62 15.05 -8.04
N GLY A 85 8.06 14.46 -9.09
CA GLY A 85 8.71 13.49 -9.95
C GLY A 85 8.95 12.11 -9.34
N LYS A 86 8.58 11.91 -8.06
CA LYS A 86 8.79 10.64 -7.35
C LYS A 86 7.49 9.84 -7.29
N PRO A 87 7.36 8.71 -8.00
CA PRO A 87 6.23 7.82 -7.86
C PRO A 87 6.20 7.23 -6.45
N LEU A 88 5.13 7.46 -5.72
CA LEU A 88 4.94 6.92 -4.39
C LEU A 88 4.03 5.71 -4.47
N PRO A 89 4.51 4.50 -4.11
CA PRO A 89 3.66 3.32 -3.97
C PRO A 89 2.61 3.53 -2.87
N VAL A 90 1.40 3.04 -3.09
CA VAL A 90 0.25 3.25 -2.20
C VAL A 90 -0.32 1.94 -1.66
N GLY A 91 -1.17 2.04 -0.63
CA GLY A 91 -1.75 0.91 0.10
C GLY A 91 -0.95 0.58 1.36
N ASN A 92 -1.55 0.77 2.55
CA ASN A 92 -0.84 0.63 3.83
C ASN A 92 -0.67 -0.82 4.26
N GLU A 93 -1.68 -1.63 4.06
CA GLU A 93 -1.75 -3.04 4.47
C GLU A 93 -2.38 -3.91 3.41
N GLY A 94 -2.26 -5.21 3.56
CA GLY A 94 -2.89 -6.19 2.68
C GLY A 94 -2.50 -7.61 3.06
N SER A 95 -3.01 -8.57 2.32
CA SER A 95 -2.78 -9.98 2.53
C SER A 95 -2.52 -10.71 1.23
N GLY A 96 -1.90 -11.85 1.34
CA GLY A 96 -1.59 -12.70 0.20
C GLY A 96 -0.82 -13.95 0.60
N VAL A 97 -0.28 -14.63 -0.40
CA VAL A 97 0.51 -15.85 -0.23
C VAL A 97 1.99 -15.52 -0.37
N VAL A 98 2.80 -16.01 0.56
CA VAL A 98 4.26 -15.90 0.44
C VAL A 98 4.75 -16.83 -0.65
N THR A 99 5.32 -16.26 -1.72
CA THR A 99 5.81 -17.01 -2.89
C THR A 99 7.32 -17.22 -2.89
N ASP A 100 8.06 -16.34 -2.18
CA ASP A 100 9.50 -16.44 -1.98
C ASP A 100 9.89 -15.80 -0.65
N ALA A 101 11.03 -16.17 -0.08
CA ALA A 101 11.51 -15.63 1.18
C ALA A 101 13.02 -15.73 1.32
N GLY A 102 13.59 -14.82 2.07
CA GLY A 102 14.97 -14.90 2.49
C GLY A 102 15.24 -16.06 3.45
N GLU A 103 16.51 -16.31 3.72
CA GLU A 103 16.96 -17.52 4.43
C GLU A 103 16.28 -17.69 5.81
N ASN A 104 16.08 -16.60 6.52
CA ASN A 104 15.50 -16.60 7.87
C ASN A 104 13.96 -16.70 7.88
N ALA A 105 13.32 -16.48 6.72
CA ALA A 105 11.86 -16.42 6.60
C ALA A 105 11.25 -17.56 5.75
N LYS A 106 12.04 -18.54 5.33
CA LYS A 106 11.59 -19.66 4.46
C LYS A 106 10.41 -20.46 5.00
N HIS A 107 10.25 -20.50 6.33
CA HIS A 107 9.14 -21.20 6.98
C HIS A 107 7.76 -20.61 6.63
N LEU A 108 7.73 -19.39 6.11
CA LEU A 108 6.50 -18.71 5.67
C LEU A 108 6.13 -19.00 4.22
N ILE A 109 6.99 -19.63 3.41
CA ILE A 109 6.69 -19.93 2.00
C ILE A 109 5.44 -20.81 1.90
N GLY A 110 4.49 -20.40 1.05
CA GLY A 110 3.19 -21.04 0.86
C GLY A 110 2.13 -20.67 1.89
N LYS A 111 2.49 -19.93 2.93
CA LYS A 111 1.54 -19.47 3.96
C LYS A 111 0.78 -18.22 3.49
N VAL A 112 -0.47 -18.09 3.97
CA VAL A 112 -1.22 -16.85 3.88
C VAL A 112 -0.72 -15.94 4.99
N VAL A 113 -0.36 -14.71 4.63
CA VAL A 113 0.05 -13.69 5.60
C VAL A 113 -0.74 -12.41 5.39
N SER A 114 -0.99 -11.69 6.47
CA SER A 114 -1.37 -10.28 6.43
C SER A 114 -0.15 -9.45 6.79
N GLY A 115 0.08 -8.32 6.08
CA GLY A 115 1.25 -7.51 6.26
C GLY A 115 0.98 -6.01 6.20
N VAL A 116 1.80 -5.23 6.90
CA VAL A 116 1.79 -3.77 6.91
C VAL A 116 3.18 -3.25 6.53
N GLY A 117 3.24 -2.21 5.69
CA GLY A 117 4.55 -1.66 5.28
C GLY A 117 4.47 -0.74 4.06
N GLY A 118 3.26 -0.41 3.62
CA GLY A 118 3.03 0.44 2.45
C GLY A 118 3.27 -0.25 1.11
N GLY A 119 2.75 0.34 0.02
CA GLY A 119 2.92 -0.18 -1.33
C GLY A 119 2.16 -1.46 -1.62
N MET A 120 1.07 -1.75 -0.88
CA MET A 120 0.30 -2.99 -1.00
C MET A 120 -0.69 -2.99 -2.18
N TYR A 121 -0.92 -1.85 -2.86
CA TYR A 121 -1.68 -1.85 -4.12
C TYR A 121 -0.77 -2.27 -5.28
N ALA A 122 -0.32 -3.50 -5.22
CA ALA A 122 0.63 -4.12 -6.15
C ALA A 122 0.33 -5.62 -6.28
N GLN A 123 0.78 -6.23 -7.37
CA GLN A 123 0.66 -7.69 -7.53
C GLN A 123 1.57 -8.46 -6.59
N TYR A 124 2.77 -7.91 -6.32
CA TYR A 124 3.74 -8.49 -5.39
C TYR A 124 4.31 -7.41 -4.48
N ARG A 125 4.64 -7.80 -3.25
CA ARG A 125 5.27 -6.91 -2.28
C ARG A 125 6.31 -7.65 -1.45
N VAL A 126 7.51 -7.07 -1.31
CA VAL A 126 8.49 -7.52 -0.32
C VAL A 126 8.26 -6.79 0.98
N LEU A 127 8.13 -7.53 2.07
CA LEU A 127 8.03 -7.00 3.44
C LEU A 127 8.98 -7.75 4.36
N PRO A 128 9.50 -7.10 5.43
CA PRO A 128 10.13 -7.82 6.52
C PRO A 128 9.18 -8.87 7.11
N ALA A 129 9.64 -10.08 7.36
CA ALA A 129 8.80 -11.15 7.92
C ALA A 129 8.17 -10.72 9.26
N MET A 130 8.88 -9.92 10.07
CA MET A 130 8.35 -9.37 11.32
C MET A 130 7.19 -8.37 11.15
N ALA A 131 6.98 -7.83 9.95
CA ALA A 131 5.85 -6.97 9.61
C ALA A 131 4.64 -7.76 9.08
N CYS A 132 4.71 -9.08 9.16
CA CYS A 132 3.67 -10.00 8.70
C CYS A 132 3.14 -10.85 9.85
N ILE A 133 1.85 -11.15 9.80
CA ILE A 133 1.19 -12.13 10.67
C ILE A 133 0.82 -13.33 9.82
N GLU A 134 1.31 -14.53 10.19
CA GLU A 134 0.86 -15.78 9.60
C GLU A 134 -0.60 -16.02 9.99
N MET A 135 -1.42 -16.34 9.00
CA MET A 135 -2.84 -16.63 9.20
C MET A 135 -3.08 -18.12 9.41
N ALA A 136 -4.23 -18.45 10.00
CA ALA A 136 -4.63 -19.84 10.15
C ALA A 136 -4.77 -20.55 8.80
N ASP A 137 -4.49 -21.83 8.76
CA ASP A 137 -4.61 -22.64 7.54
C ASP A 137 -6.04 -22.60 7.01
N GLY A 138 -6.15 -22.41 5.69
CA GLY A 138 -7.43 -22.40 4.97
C GLY A 138 -8.19 -21.08 4.98
N ILE A 139 -7.64 -20.01 5.59
CA ILE A 139 -8.27 -18.68 5.55
C ILE A 139 -8.15 -18.06 4.15
N ASP A 140 -9.21 -17.41 3.68
CA ASP A 140 -9.14 -16.62 2.45
C ASP A 140 -8.35 -15.31 2.73
N PRO A 141 -7.32 -14.97 1.95
CA PRO A 141 -6.61 -13.70 2.09
C PRO A 141 -7.52 -12.46 2.17
N LYS A 142 -8.67 -12.47 1.51
CA LYS A 142 -9.63 -11.36 1.57
C LYS A 142 -10.16 -11.10 2.97
N GLU A 143 -10.29 -12.13 3.79
CA GLU A 143 -10.82 -12.02 5.16
C GLU A 143 -9.80 -11.40 6.12
N CYS A 144 -8.51 -11.49 5.81
CA CYS A 144 -7.44 -11.00 6.66
C CYS A 144 -6.69 -9.78 6.10
N ALA A 145 -7.16 -9.21 4.99
CA ALA A 145 -6.48 -8.07 4.36
C ALA A 145 -6.42 -6.81 5.23
N SER A 146 -7.36 -6.65 6.17
CA SER A 146 -7.49 -5.49 7.08
C SER A 146 -7.13 -5.84 8.52
N SER A 147 -6.03 -6.56 8.76
CA SER A 147 -5.67 -7.06 10.09
C SER A 147 -4.84 -6.09 10.92
N PHE A 148 -4.32 -5.01 10.34
CA PHE A 148 -3.41 -4.09 11.04
C PHE A 148 -4.01 -2.71 11.31
N VAL A 149 -4.32 -1.93 10.28
CA VAL A 149 -4.58 -0.49 10.44
C VAL A 149 -5.76 -0.21 11.36
N ASN A 150 -6.92 -0.79 11.08
CA ASN A 150 -8.13 -0.55 11.87
C ASN A 150 -8.10 -1.26 13.24
N PRO A 151 -7.73 -2.55 13.34
CA PRO A 151 -7.66 -3.22 14.64
C PRO A 151 -6.66 -2.59 15.61
N LEU A 152 -5.46 -2.20 15.14
CA LEU A 152 -4.47 -1.55 16.00
C LEU A 152 -4.89 -0.13 16.38
N THR A 153 -5.58 0.59 15.50
CA THR A 153 -6.15 1.90 15.82
C THR A 153 -7.21 1.77 16.92
N ALA A 154 -8.11 0.79 16.79
CA ALA A 154 -9.15 0.54 17.81
C ALA A 154 -8.52 0.13 19.16
N LEU A 155 -7.53 -0.77 19.15
CA LEU A 155 -6.82 -1.18 20.35
C LEU A 155 -6.13 0.00 21.02
N GLY A 156 -5.38 0.81 20.25
CA GLY A 156 -4.71 2.02 20.77
C GLY A 156 -5.67 3.02 21.37
N MET A 157 -6.87 3.21 20.77
CA MET A 157 -7.92 4.06 21.35
C MET A 157 -8.40 3.52 22.69
N VAL A 158 -8.64 2.22 22.82
CA VAL A 158 -9.07 1.59 24.07
C VAL A 158 -8.00 1.74 25.15
N GLU A 159 -6.75 1.42 24.83
CA GLU A 159 -5.64 1.48 25.80
C GLU A 159 -5.32 2.89 26.29
N THR A 160 -5.48 3.90 25.41
CA THR A 160 -5.18 5.29 25.78
C THR A 160 -6.33 6.02 26.46
N THR A 161 -7.58 5.61 26.22
CA THR A 161 -8.77 6.29 26.76
C THR A 161 -9.35 5.62 28.00
N LEU A 162 -9.10 4.34 28.20
CA LEU A 162 -9.49 3.60 29.42
C LEU A 162 -8.27 3.44 30.30
N PRO A 163 -8.12 4.23 31.41
CA PRO A 163 -7.13 3.92 32.41
C PRO A 163 -7.48 2.54 32.97
N ILE A 164 -6.68 1.53 32.61
CA ILE A 164 -6.77 0.20 33.22
C ILE A 164 -6.32 0.40 34.67
N ARG A 165 -7.31 0.40 35.61
CA ARG A 165 -7.06 0.38 37.05
C ARG A 165 -6.91 -1.06 37.51
#